data_f182c759b47aac4b355ef1806c5ec6f0
#
_entry.id   f182c759b47aac4b355ef1806c5ec6f0
#
_cell.length_a   1.000
_cell.length_b   1.000
_cell.length_c   1.000
_cell.angle_alpha   90.00
_cell.angle_beta   90.00
_cell.angle_gamma   90.00
#
_symmetry.space_group_name_H-M   'P 1'
#
loop_
_entity.id
_entity.type
_entity.pdbx_description
1 polymer ?
#
loop_
_entity_poly.entity_id
_entity_poly.type
_entity_poly.pdbx_seq_one_letter_code
_entity_poly.pdbx_strand_id
1 'polypeptide(L)'
;EGFSYKVISITGDPMSDGLRTPGGPDGMAAFAGENGRVVLVRNHELDDNQTFLSPFGIANEHLLKVDSSRIFDKGNGVRPQIGGTTNVVFNPKTLEVEKQFLSLAGTARNCAGGPTPWNTWITCEETVIRPKNAQEIKEEEKSKAREKRKKERNAKRAAKKKEAKDVAPENEVAIEKDAKKKEAKELSKHEEYLEHDHGYNFEVPATAKVGLCEPIPLKEMGRFNHEAVAVDPASGIVYQTEDRDDGLITRYIPNEPGNLKAGGVLQALVIKSKKSCDTRNWPDTGEGKIPVGEPLEVEWMTLEDVDSPDDKLRTDAFKAGAARFARGEGMWYGNSQIYFACTSGGIAKSGQIFVYRPSRAEGTEDEAKEPGTVTLYLEPNDTSLLEYGDNLTVAPWGDVVLSEDGAKEQYIRGITPNGEIYTLARSAYLGNSEMCGVCFAPNHPTLFVNIQKPGITLAITGPWETLTKV
;
A
#
# COMPACT_ATOMS: atom_id res chain seq x y z
N GLU A 1 11.60 -17.03 23.14
CA GLU A 1 12.95 -16.81 23.68
C GLU A 1 13.99 -16.85 22.56
N GLY A 2 15.15 -16.15 22.75
CA GLY A 2 16.23 -16.13 21.76
C GLY A 2 16.09 -15.11 20.63
N PHE A 3 14.97 -14.41 20.51
CA PHE A 3 14.81 -13.32 19.55
C PHE A 3 15.31 -12.00 20.11
N SER A 4 15.89 -11.19 19.23
CA SER A 4 16.33 -9.83 19.50
C SER A 4 16.00 -8.91 18.32
N TYR A 5 15.96 -7.60 18.57
CA TYR A 5 15.77 -6.63 17.51
C TYR A 5 16.75 -5.47 17.62
N LYS A 6 17.00 -4.83 16.51
CA LYS A 6 17.79 -3.60 16.40
C LYS A 6 17.03 -2.58 15.60
N VAL A 7 16.99 -1.33 16.08
CA VAL A 7 16.55 -0.18 15.29
C VAL A 7 17.63 0.12 14.27
N ILE A 8 17.27 0.12 12.99
CA ILE A 8 18.22 0.32 11.88
C ILE A 8 17.97 1.62 11.11
N SER A 9 16.81 2.26 11.27
CA SER A 9 16.52 3.55 10.66
C SER A 9 15.45 4.29 11.46
N ILE A 10 15.60 5.60 11.58
CA ILE A 10 14.65 6.50 12.27
C ILE A 10 14.38 7.70 11.37
N THR A 11 13.11 8.12 11.29
CA THR A 11 12.71 9.35 10.59
C THR A 11 13.50 10.57 11.07
N GLY A 12 13.99 11.37 10.13
CA GLY A 12 14.75 12.59 10.40
C GLY A 12 16.26 12.40 10.51
N ASP A 13 16.75 11.16 10.64
CA ASP A 13 18.19 10.88 10.65
C ASP A 13 18.84 11.28 9.31
N PRO A 14 20.10 11.74 9.32
CA PRO A 14 20.81 12.07 8.10
C PRO A 14 21.10 10.83 7.27
N MET A 15 20.90 10.94 5.96
CA MET A 15 21.19 9.88 4.99
C MET A 15 22.52 10.12 4.24
N SER A 16 22.99 9.11 3.51
CA SER A 16 24.26 9.12 2.76
C SER A 16 24.30 10.11 1.59
N ASP A 17 23.13 10.53 1.10
CA ASP A 17 22.94 11.54 0.05
C ASP A 17 22.84 12.97 0.59
N GLY A 18 22.92 13.14 1.90
CA GLY A 18 22.82 14.42 2.58
C GLY A 18 21.38 14.91 2.76
N LEU A 19 20.40 14.07 2.48
CA LEU A 19 18.98 14.29 2.79
C LEU A 19 18.65 13.75 4.18
N ARG A 20 17.38 13.87 4.56
CA ARG A 20 16.87 13.28 5.81
C ARG A 20 16.07 12.02 5.51
N THR A 21 16.11 11.05 6.41
CA THR A 21 15.21 9.88 6.37
C THR A 21 13.76 10.35 6.40
N PRO A 22 12.96 10.07 5.36
CA PRO A 22 11.55 10.49 5.34
C PRO A 22 10.75 9.77 6.44
N GLY A 23 9.62 10.36 6.81
CA GLY A 23 8.63 9.71 7.67
C GLY A 23 7.76 8.69 6.92
N GLY A 24 6.76 8.16 7.62
CA GLY A 24 5.80 7.21 7.06
C GLY A 24 6.47 6.02 6.33
N PRO A 25 7.48 5.33 6.92
CA PRO A 25 8.02 4.13 6.29
C PRO A 25 6.93 3.08 6.23
N ASP A 26 6.79 2.44 5.08
CA ASP A 26 5.70 1.53 4.80
C ASP A 26 6.20 0.26 4.09
N GLY A 27 5.49 -0.25 3.08
CA GLY A 27 5.83 -1.45 2.34
C GLY A 27 7.29 -1.49 1.92
N MET A 28 7.94 -2.64 2.08
CA MET A 28 9.33 -2.83 1.70
C MET A 28 9.63 -4.27 1.31
N ALA A 29 10.72 -4.46 0.59
CA ALA A 29 11.32 -5.77 0.38
C ALA A 29 12.83 -5.75 0.59
N ALA A 30 13.37 -6.92 0.88
CA ALA A 30 14.79 -7.19 1.06
C ALA A 30 15.36 -7.94 -0.14
N PHE A 31 16.44 -7.43 -0.69
CA PHE A 31 17.12 -7.99 -1.87
C PHE A 31 18.54 -8.41 -1.53
N ALA A 32 19.02 -9.42 -2.23
CA ALA A 32 20.42 -9.82 -2.10
C ALA A 32 21.34 -8.74 -2.71
N GLY A 33 22.19 -8.16 -1.89
CA GLY A 33 23.22 -7.21 -2.30
C GLY A 33 24.58 -7.86 -2.48
N GLU A 34 25.53 -7.09 -3.00
CA GLU A 34 26.92 -7.53 -3.16
C GLU A 34 27.58 -7.85 -1.82
N ASN A 35 28.53 -8.76 -1.83
CA ASN A 35 29.34 -9.15 -0.67
C ASN A 35 28.52 -9.59 0.57
N GLY A 36 27.34 -10.21 0.33
CA GLY A 36 26.46 -10.69 1.40
C GLY A 36 25.72 -9.57 2.14
N ARG A 37 25.61 -8.39 1.54
CA ARG A 37 24.73 -7.32 2.03
C ARG A 37 23.29 -7.61 1.68
N VAL A 38 22.40 -6.94 2.37
CA VAL A 38 20.98 -6.86 2.06
C VAL A 38 20.66 -5.41 1.63
N VAL A 39 19.94 -5.26 0.55
CA VAL A 39 19.39 -3.95 0.15
C VAL A 39 17.89 -3.98 0.43
N LEU A 40 17.43 -3.14 1.36
CA LEU A 40 16.00 -2.86 1.51
C LEU A 40 15.61 -1.76 0.54
N VAL A 41 14.50 -1.93 -0.16
CA VAL A 41 13.80 -0.83 -0.82
C VAL A 41 12.52 -0.62 -0.04
N ARG A 42 12.33 0.57 0.49
CA ARG A 42 11.29 0.90 1.46
C ARG A 42 10.51 2.14 1.01
N ASN A 43 9.21 2.03 1.00
CA ASN A 43 8.27 3.11 0.70
C ASN A 43 8.18 4.14 1.83
N HIS A 44 7.69 5.32 1.47
CA HIS A 44 7.32 6.38 2.39
C HIS A 44 5.94 6.92 2.01
N GLU A 45 4.94 6.52 2.78
CA GLU A 45 3.55 6.95 2.60
C GLU A 45 3.35 8.36 3.16
N LEU A 46 3.56 9.34 2.30
CA LEU A 46 3.51 10.75 2.68
C LEU A 46 2.60 11.55 1.75
N ASP A 47 1.73 12.34 2.37
CA ASP A 47 1.02 13.42 1.70
C ASP A 47 1.87 14.71 1.72
N ASP A 48 1.73 15.54 0.73
CA ASP A 48 2.48 16.79 0.56
C ASP A 48 2.31 17.80 1.70
N ASN A 49 1.30 17.65 2.55
CA ASN A 49 1.06 18.48 3.73
C ASN A 49 1.91 18.07 4.95
N GLN A 50 2.54 16.89 4.91
CA GLN A 50 3.37 16.35 6.00
C GLN A 50 4.84 16.83 5.88
N THR A 51 5.06 18.09 5.55
CA THR A 51 6.40 18.65 5.23
C THR A 51 7.44 18.42 6.31
N PHE A 52 7.04 18.26 7.57
CA PHE A 52 7.96 17.93 8.68
C PHE A 52 8.53 16.50 8.60
N LEU A 53 7.94 15.64 7.75
CA LEU A 53 8.41 14.27 7.46
C LEU A 53 9.17 14.18 6.13
N SER A 54 9.30 15.31 5.42
CA SER A 54 9.92 15.40 4.09
C SER A 54 11.41 15.05 4.10
N PRO A 55 11.91 14.29 3.10
CA PRO A 55 13.35 14.09 2.93
C PRO A 55 14.09 15.40 2.64
N PHE A 56 13.38 16.41 2.15
CA PHE A 56 13.95 17.70 1.77
C PHE A 56 14.04 18.71 2.93
N GLY A 57 13.56 18.34 4.13
CA GLY A 57 13.45 19.22 5.30
C GLY A 57 12.13 20.00 5.33
N ILE A 58 11.81 20.62 6.48
CA ILE A 58 10.51 21.25 6.75
C ILE A 58 10.20 22.39 5.78
N ALA A 59 11.23 23.12 5.35
CA ALA A 59 11.14 24.26 4.42
C ALA A 59 11.71 23.91 3.03
N ASN A 60 11.86 22.63 2.71
CA ASN A 60 12.50 22.14 1.49
C ASN A 60 13.95 22.63 1.32
N GLU A 61 14.66 22.91 2.42
CA GLU A 61 16.00 23.45 2.44
C GLU A 61 17.06 22.56 1.78
N HIS A 62 16.74 21.26 1.63
CA HIS A 62 17.61 20.29 0.95
C HIS A 62 17.19 19.97 -0.49
N LEU A 63 16.10 20.53 -0.98
CA LEU A 63 15.58 20.23 -2.32
C LEU A 63 16.61 20.53 -3.43
N LEU A 64 17.41 21.59 -3.27
CA LEU A 64 18.47 21.96 -4.22
C LEU A 64 19.65 20.96 -4.28
N LYS A 65 19.74 20.01 -3.35
CA LYS A 65 20.75 18.93 -3.41
C LYS A 65 20.35 17.83 -4.38
N VAL A 66 19.11 17.83 -4.83
CA VAL A 66 18.52 16.80 -5.69
C VAL A 66 18.45 17.32 -7.11
N ASP A 67 18.78 16.47 -8.09
CA ASP A 67 18.54 16.77 -9.50
C ASP A 67 17.02 16.83 -9.74
N SER A 68 16.53 18.01 -10.08
CA SER A 68 15.10 18.28 -10.29
C SER A 68 14.48 17.44 -11.41
N SER A 69 15.29 16.94 -12.36
CA SER A 69 14.83 16.02 -13.41
C SER A 69 14.50 14.63 -12.87
N ARG A 70 14.93 14.31 -11.64
CA ARG A 70 14.69 13.03 -10.94
C ARG A 70 13.56 13.11 -9.91
N ILE A 71 12.82 14.22 -9.85
CA ILE A 71 11.63 14.41 -9.03
C ILE A 71 10.42 14.33 -9.96
N PHE A 72 9.51 13.39 -9.70
CA PHE A 72 8.33 13.17 -10.55
C PHE A 72 7.42 14.40 -10.56
N ASP A 73 6.91 14.81 -9.41
CA ASP A 73 6.10 16.02 -9.29
C ASP A 73 6.78 17.04 -8.35
N LYS A 74 7.15 18.19 -8.93
CA LYS A 74 7.84 19.27 -8.23
C LYS A 74 6.87 20.30 -7.65
N GLY A 75 5.56 20.08 -7.81
CA GLY A 75 4.54 20.96 -7.30
C GLY A 75 4.69 22.41 -7.80
N ASN A 76 4.94 22.58 -9.11
CA ASN A 76 5.22 23.88 -9.75
C ASN A 76 6.35 24.66 -9.05
N GLY A 77 7.32 23.99 -8.45
CA GLY A 77 8.42 24.59 -7.69
C GLY A 77 8.01 25.19 -6.35
N VAL A 78 6.77 25.04 -5.95
CA VAL A 78 6.19 25.59 -4.70
C VAL A 78 6.06 24.49 -3.65
N ARG A 79 5.49 23.35 -4.04
CA ARG A 79 5.16 22.28 -3.10
C ARG A 79 5.33 20.90 -3.74
N PRO A 80 6.56 20.37 -3.76
CA PRO A 80 6.83 19.05 -4.33
C PRO A 80 6.06 17.97 -3.59
N GLN A 81 5.66 16.93 -4.30
CA GLN A 81 5.24 15.69 -3.66
C GLN A 81 6.44 15.10 -2.90
N ILE A 82 6.20 14.55 -1.73
CA ILE A 82 7.24 14.12 -0.79
C ILE A 82 7.24 12.62 -0.51
N GLY A 83 6.33 11.88 -1.15
CA GLY A 83 6.38 10.42 -1.21
C GLY A 83 7.55 9.93 -2.07
N GLY A 84 7.79 8.65 -2.01
CA GLY A 84 8.87 7.99 -2.73
C GLY A 84 9.42 6.78 -2.00
N THR A 85 10.68 6.43 -2.29
CA THR A 85 11.34 5.29 -1.66
C THR A 85 12.74 5.62 -1.17
N THR A 86 13.22 4.83 -0.19
CA THR A 86 14.63 4.82 0.22
C THR A 86 15.23 3.44 0.01
N ASN A 87 16.50 3.39 -0.41
CA ASN A 87 17.32 2.18 -0.35
C ASN A 87 18.17 2.20 0.92
N VAL A 88 18.16 1.08 1.65
CA VAL A 88 18.95 0.87 2.87
C VAL A 88 19.89 -0.32 2.66
N VAL A 89 21.18 -0.07 2.65
CA VAL A 89 22.21 -1.11 2.53
C VAL A 89 22.60 -1.59 3.92
N PHE A 90 22.19 -2.79 4.23
CA PHE A 90 22.31 -3.40 5.55
C PHE A 90 23.34 -4.55 5.54
N ASN A 91 24.18 -4.58 6.57
CA ASN A 91 25.11 -5.67 6.81
C ASN A 91 24.52 -6.64 7.83
N PRO A 92 24.06 -7.83 7.42
CA PRO A 92 23.38 -8.75 8.33
C PRO A 92 24.33 -9.38 9.37
N LYS A 93 25.65 -9.35 9.17
CA LYS A 93 26.62 -9.89 10.12
C LYS A 93 26.88 -8.95 11.30
N THR A 94 26.90 -7.63 11.04
CA THR A 94 27.15 -6.62 12.07
C THR A 94 25.85 -5.97 12.55
N LEU A 95 24.74 -6.21 11.86
CA LEU A 95 23.43 -5.56 12.03
C LEU A 95 23.51 -4.03 11.87
N GLU A 96 24.39 -3.54 10.99
CA GLU A 96 24.61 -2.11 10.77
C GLU A 96 24.12 -1.69 9.39
N VAL A 97 23.58 -0.47 9.30
CA VAL A 97 23.30 0.21 8.05
C VAL A 97 24.59 0.87 7.54
N GLU A 98 25.05 0.48 6.36
CA GLU A 98 26.25 1.04 5.74
C GLU A 98 25.93 2.25 4.87
N LYS A 99 24.73 2.28 4.25
CA LYS A 99 24.23 3.40 3.47
C LYS A 99 22.71 3.45 3.56
N GLN A 100 22.17 4.65 3.49
CA GLN A 100 20.75 4.93 3.29
C GLN A 100 20.61 6.16 2.41
N PHE A 101 19.74 6.14 1.42
CA PHE A 101 19.55 7.24 0.49
C PHE A 101 18.18 7.19 -0.17
N LEU A 102 17.71 8.34 -0.64
CA LEU A 102 16.48 8.46 -1.42
C LEU A 102 16.68 7.81 -2.80
N SER A 103 15.81 6.92 -3.19
CA SER A 103 15.90 6.15 -4.45
C SER A 103 14.82 6.51 -5.47
N LEU A 104 13.66 7.01 -5.02
CA LEU A 104 12.60 7.62 -5.83
C LEU A 104 12.07 8.84 -5.10
N ALA A 105 11.66 9.89 -5.83
CA ALA A 105 11.18 11.14 -5.26
C ALA A 105 10.07 11.78 -6.08
N GLY A 106 9.18 12.51 -5.38
CA GLY A 106 8.11 13.29 -6.02
C GLY A 106 6.87 12.51 -6.37
N THR A 107 6.71 11.32 -5.84
CA THR A 107 5.48 10.52 -5.91
C THR A 107 4.60 10.79 -4.68
N ALA A 108 3.37 10.31 -4.69
CA ALA A 108 2.37 10.58 -3.66
C ALA A 108 1.91 9.29 -2.97
N ARG A 109 1.92 9.29 -1.62
CA ARG A 109 1.37 8.19 -0.81
C ARG A 109 1.85 6.80 -1.25
N ASN A 110 3.16 6.60 -1.30
CA ASN A 110 3.72 5.28 -1.60
C ASN A 110 3.52 4.35 -0.39
N CYS A 111 2.46 3.54 -0.41
CA CYS A 111 2.09 2.64 0.68
C CYS A 111 2.84 1.30 0.58
N ALA A 112 2.41 0.39 -0.27
CA ALA A 112 3.07 -0.89 -0.44
C ALA A 112 3.61 -1.09 -1.88
N GLY A 113 3.75 -2.33 -2.30
CA GLY A 113 4.32 -2.70 -3.59
C GLY A 113 4.73 -4.16 -3.62
N GLY A 114 5.73 -4.51 -4.42
CA GLY A 114 6.25 -5.87 -4.47
C GLY A 114 7.61 -6.01 -5.14
N PRO A 115 8.41 -7.02 -4.75
CA PRO A 115 9.69 -7.32 -5.38
C PRO A 115 9.50 -7.99 -6.74
N THR A 116 10.39 -7.67 -7.68
CA THR A 116 10.45 -8.33 -8.96
C THR A 116 11.57 -9.39 -8.98
N PRO A 117 11.45 -10.42 -9.83
CA PRO A 117 12.50 -11.42 -10.01
C PRO A 117 13.80 -10.86 -10.63
N TRP A 118 13.75 -9.64 -11.20
CA TRP A 118 14.90 -8.95 -11.81
C TRP A 118 15.50 -7.85 -10.93
N ASN A 119 15.34 -8.00 -9.61
CA ASN A 119 16.00 -7.18 -8.58
C ASN A 119 15.58 -5.70 -8.57
N THR A 120 14.28 -5.45 -8.78
CA THR A 120 13.65 -4.15 -8.58
C THR A 120 12.46 -4.26 -7.62
N TRP A 121 12.03 -3.13 -7.10
CA TRP A 121 10.82 -2.96 -6.33
C TRP A 121 9.80 -2.18 -7.16
N ILE A 122 8.58 -2.67 -7.25
CA ILE A 122 7.47 -1.89 -7.78
C ILE A 122 6.81 -1.20 -6.58
N THR A 123 6.82 0.12 -6.55
CA THR A 123 6.16 0.93 -5.53
C THR A 123 4.84 1.45 -6.05
N CYS A 124 3.83 1.52 -5.19
CA CYS A 124 2.45 1.83 -5.50
C CYS A 124 2.05 3.18 -4.93
N GLU A 125 1.43 4.06 -5.74
CA GLU A 125 0.76 5.26 -5.24
C GLU A 125 -0.67 4.92 -4.81
N GLU A 126 -0.96 5.00 -3.52
CA GLU A 126 -2.29 4.77 -2.94
C GLU A 126 -3.15 6.04 -3.00
N THR A 127 -3.24 6.64 -4.16
CA THR A 127 -4.03 7.85 -4.38
C THR A 127 -4.43 7.99 -5.85
N VAL A 128 -5.51 8.71 -6.12
CA VAL A 128 -5.92 9.13 -7.47
C VAL A 128 -6.17 10.62 -7.43
N ILE A 129 -5.13 11.40 -7.70
CA ILE A 129 -5.19 12.86 -7.73
C ILE A 129 -4.64 13.38 -9.06
N ARG A 130 -5.08 14.57 -9.48
CA ARG A 130 -4.66 15.20 -10.73
C ARG A 130 -4.55 16.72 -10.60
N PRO A 131 -3.77 17.37 -11.47
CA PRO A 131 -3.74 18.81 -11.57
C PRO A 131 -5.14 19.39 -11.80
N LYS A 132 -5.48 20.44 -11.06
CA LYS A 132 -6.71 21.19 -11.27
C LYS A 132 -6.53 22.28 -12.32
N ASN A 133 -7.47 22.38 -13.24
CA ASN A 133 -7.46 23.50 -14.17
C ASN A 133 -7.95 24.81 -13.49
N ALA A 134 -7.66 25.95 -14.12
CA ALA A 134 -7.99 27.27 -13.56
C ALA A 134 -9.49 27.50 -13.31
N GLN A 135 -10.36 26.79 -14.01
CA GLN A 135 -11.82 26.89 -13.83
C GLN A 135 -12.25 26.11 -12.59
N GLU A 136 -11.73 24.90 -12.41
CA GLU A 136 -11.97 24.04 -11.22
C GLU A 136 -11.51 24.74 -9.95
N ILE A 137 -10.32 25.35 -9.97
CA ILE A 137 -9.79 26.15 -8.84
C ILE A 137 -10.76 27.29 -8.48
N LYS A 138 -11.21 28.07 -9.48
CA LYS A 138 -12.16 29.17 -9.25
C LYS A 138 -13.52 28.70 -8.73
N GLU A 139 -14.01 27.57 -9.20
CA GLU A 139 -15.29 27.01 -8.75
C GLU A 139 -15.20 26.50 -7.32
N GLU A 140 -14.08 25.89 -6.98
CA GLU A 140 -13.80 25.42 -5.62
C GLU A 140 -13.66 26.60 -4.64
N GLU A 141 -12.92 27.66 -4.99
CA GLU A 141 -12.83 28.87 -4.19
C GLU A 141 -14.20 29.50 -3.92
N LYS A 142 -15.06 29.57 -4.96
CA LYS A 142 -16.44 30.04 -4.81
C LYS A 142 -17.27 29.14 -3.88
N SER A 143 -17.10 27.83 -4.00
CA SER A 143 -17.77 26.86 -3.14
C SER A 143 -17.34 27.00 -1.68
N LYS A 144 -16.02 27.07 -1.44
CA LYS A 144 -15.44 27.30 -0.11
C LYS A 144 -15.94 28.62 0.51
N ALA A 145 -15.98 29.69 -0.28
CA ALA A 145 -16.48 30.99 0.17
C ALA A 145 -17.98 30.92 0.54
N ARG A 146 -18.80 30.19 -0.24
CA ARG A 146 -20.23 29.96 0.06
C ARG A 146 -20.42 29.15 1.34
N GLU A 147 -19.64 28.11 1.52
CA GLU A 147 -19.69 27.25 2.72
C GLU A 147 -19.28 28.01 3.98
N LYS A 148 -18.19 28.80 3.90
CA LYS A 148 -17.75 29.69 4.97
C LYS A 148 -18.85 30.66 5.39
N ARG A 149 -19.48 31.33 4.42
CA ARG A 149 -20.62 32.25 4.68
C ARG A 149 -21.83 31.51 5.30
N LYS A 150 -22.09 30.25 4.88
CA LYS A 150 -23.15 29.41 5.47
C LYS A 150 -22.83 29.04 6.91
N LYS A 151 -21.59 28.67 7.22
CA LYS A 151 -21.13 28.37 8.59
C LYS A 151 -21.21 29.60 9.50
N GLU A 152 -20.74 30.76 9.03
CA GLU A 152 -20.82 32.03 9.76
C GLU A 152 -22.30 32.43 10.03
N ARG A 153 -23.18 32.25 9.06
CA ARG A 153 -24.61 32.50 9.22
C ARG A 153 -25.25 31.55 10.22
N ASN A 154 -24.89 30.27 10.19
CA ASN A 154 -25.40 29.27 11.13
C ASN A 154 -24.87 29.51 12.53
N ALA A 155 -23.58 29.86 12.67
CA ALA A 155 -22.98 30.24 13.96
C ALA A 155 -23.68 31.47 14.57
N LYS A 156 -23.93 32.52 13.75
CA LYS A 156 -24.70 33.70 14.19
C LYS A 156 -26.15 33.37 14.59
N ARG A 157 -26.79 32.41 13.91
CA ARG A 157 -28.13 31.92 14.28
C ARG A 157 -28.08 31.09 15.56
N ALA A 158 -27.05 30.26 15.75
CA ALA A 158 -26.87 29.47 16.97
C ALA A 158 -26.55 30.36 18.19
N ALA A 159 -25.71 31.39 17.99
CA ALA A 159 -25.43 32.38 19.03
C ALA A 159 -26.70 33.12 19.49
N LYS A 160 -27.51 33.59 18.52
CA LYS A 160 -28.82 34.21 18.84
C LYS A 160 -29.83 33.25 19.49
N LYS A 161 -29.70 31.92 19.26
CA LYS A 161 -30.53 30.91 19.94
C LYS A 161 -30.00 30.56 21.35
N LYS A 162 -28.67 30.65 21.59
CA LYS A 162 -28.05 30.45 22.90
C LYS A 162 -28.36 31.58 23.86
N GLU A 163 -28.49 32.83 23.40
CA GLU A 163 -28.99 33.95 24.21
C GLU A 163 -30.44 33.75 24.67
N ALA A 164 -31.16 32.77 24.09
CA ALA A 164 -32.56 32.47 24.43
C ALA A 164 -32.78 31.18 25.24
N LYS A 165 -31.74 30.37 25.54
CA LYS A 165 -31.85 29.12 26.32
C LYS A 165 -30.51 28.74 26.95
N ASP A 166 -30.38 28.87 28.25
CA ASP A 166 -29.42 28.11 29.05
C ASP A 166 -29.82 26.64 29.02
N VAL A 167 -28.87 25.70 28.69
CA VAL A 167 -28.77 24.32 29.20
C VAL A 167 -27.73 23.47 28.42
N ALA A 168 -26.78 22.89 29.19
CA ALA A 168 -26.07 21.60 29.11
C ALA A 168 -25.29 21.12 27.85
N PRO A 169 -24.21 20.30 28.02
CA PRO A 169 -23.25 19.96 26.99
C PRO A 169 -23.64 18.70 26.20
N GLU A 170 -23.34 18.68 24.91
CA GLU A 170 -23.49 17.51 24.03
C GLU A 170 -22.17 17.07 23.39
N ASN A 171 -21.81 15.86 23.72
CA ASN A 171 -21.30 14.70 22.98
C ASN A 171 -20.07 14.78 22.05
N GLU A 172 -19.08 13.96 22.42
CA GLU A 172 -17.80 13.66 21.76
C GLU A 172 -17.89 13.05 20.33
N VAL A 173 -19.01 12.50 19.93
CA VAL A 173 -19.20 11.86 18.60
C VAL A 173 -19.17 12.86 17.41
N ALA A 174 -19.29 14.17 17.67
CA ALA A 174 -19.22 15.19 16.61
C ALA A 174 -17.78 15.54 16.21
N ILE A 175 -16.78 15.21 17.01
CA ILE A 175 -15.38 15.62 16.80
C ILE A 175 -14.71 14.77 15.74
N GLU A 176 -15.01 13.48 15.68
CA GLU A 176 -14.39 12.53 14.74
C GLU A 176 -14.88 12.71 13.29
N LYS A 177 -16.17 13.00 13.10
CA LYS A 177 -16.72 13.33 11.79
C LYS A 177 -16.23 14.68 11.23
N ASP A 178 -15.90 15.63 12.11
CA ASP A 178 -15.33 16.92 11.71
C ASP A 178 -13.82 16.82 11.42
N ALA A 179 -13.09 15.86 12.00
CA ALA A 179 -11.68 15.59 11.72
C ALA A 179 -11.51 14.98 10.30
N LYS A 180 -12.21 13.89 9.98
CA LYS A 180 -12.21 13.28 8.63
C LYS A 180 -12.69 14.25 7.54
N LYS A 181 -13.64 15.15 7.84
CA LYS A 181 -14.05 16.22 6.94
C LYS A 181 -13.03 17.35 6.79
N LYS A 182 -12.19 17.57 7.80
CA LYS A 182 -11.07 18.52 7.71
C LYS A 182 -9.92 17.95 6.89
N GLU A 183 -9.60 16.70 7.05
CA GLU A 183 -8.57 15.97 6.31
C GLU A 183 -8.88 15.92 4.81
N ALA A 184 -10.08 15.48 4.42
CA ALA A 184 -10.55 15.55 3.03
C ALA A 184 -10.59 16.99 2.47
N LYS A 185 -10.67 18.01 3.32
CA LYS A 185 -10.71 19.42 2.93
C LYS A 185 -9.33 20.06 2.84
N GLU A 186 -8.32 19.50 3.51
CA GLU A 186 -6.92 19.89 3.35
C GLU A 186 -6.31 19.26 2.09
N LEU A 187 -6.58 18.00 1.80
CA LEU A 187 -6.21 17.33 0.55
C LEU A 187 -6.60 18.13 -0.70
N SER A 188 -7.79 18.72 -0.71
CA SER A 188 -8.27 19.52 -1.85
C SER A 188 -7.53 20.84 -2.11
N LYS A 189 -6.65 21.28 -1.21
CA LYS A 189 -5.91 22.55 -1.39
C LYS A 189 -4.60 22.38 -2.15
N HIS A 190 -4.10 21.17 -2.29
CA HIS A 190 -2.76 20.89 -2.78
C HIS A 190 -2.71 20.48 -4.24
N GLU A 191 -3.82 19.98 -4.79
CA GLU A 191 -3.96 19.63 -6.20
C GLU A 191 -3.72 20.82 -7.17
N GLU A 192 -3.80 22.04 -6.68
CA GLU A 192 -3.48 23.25 -7.46
C GLU A 192 -1.98 23.37 -7.83
N TYR A 193 -1.10 22.68 -7.09
CA TYR A 193 0.35 22.69 -7.34
C TYR A 193 0.84 21.49 -8.13
N LEU A 194 0.01 20.46 -8.34
CA LEU A 194 0.42 19.27 -9.08
C LEU A 194 0.80 19.59 -10.54
N GLU A 195 1.86 18.95 -11.01
CA GLU A 195 2.31 19.01 -12.41
C GLU A 195 1.84 17.79 -13.21
N HIS A 196 1.57 16.67 -12.51
CA HIS A 196 1.25 15.37 -13.10
C HIS A 196 0.04 14.72 -12.44
N ASP A 197 -0.59 13.80 -13.18
CA ASP A 197 -1.54 12.84 -12.61
C ASP A 197 -0.80 11.83 -11.74
N HIS A 198 -1.41 11.43 -10.64
CA HIS A 198 -0.94 10.40 -9.71
C HIS A 198 -1.93 9.26 -9.60
N GLY A 199 -1.47 8.14 -9.06
CA GLY A 199 -2.20 6.88 -8.95
C GLY A 199 -1.59 5.81 -9.83
N TYR A 200 -0.25 5.81 -9.94
CA TYR A 200 0.53 4.88 -10.77
C TYR A 200 1.51 4.08 -9.94
N ASN A 201 2.01 3.03 -10.55
CA ASN A 201 3.16 2.28 -10.07
C ASN A 201 4.46 2.85 -10.67
N PHE A 202 5.56 2.69 -9.91
CA PHE A 202 6.92 3.03 -10.36
C PHE A 202 7.87 1.89 -10.05
N GLU A 203 8.87 1.69 -10.89
CA GLU A 203 9.87 0.65 -10.71
C GLU A 203 11.19 1.22 -10.20
N VAL A 204 11.69 0.70 -9.08
CA VAL A 204 12.88 1.21 -8.37
C VAL A 204 13.94 0.11 -8.28
N PRO A 205 15.17 0.34 -8.76
CA PRO A 205 16.26 -0.63 -8.63
C PRO A 205 16.68 -0.88 -7.18
N ALA A 206 16.81 -2.14 -6.79
CA ALA A 206 17.42 -2.53 -5.52
C ALA A 206 18.95 -2.47 -5.64
N THR A 207 19.53 -1.31 -5.39
CA THR A 207 20.94 -1.03 -5.60
C THR A 207 21.61 -0.40 -4.37
N ALA A 208 22.90 -0.62 -4.20
CA ALA A 208 23.75 0.06 -3.23
C ALA A 208 24.39 1.35 -3.77
N LYS A 209 24.13 1.71 -5.03
CA LYS A 209 24.59 2.95 -5.65
C LYS A 209 23.70 4.11 -5.23
N VAL A 210 24.28 5.08 -4.51
CA VAL A 210 23.57 6.28 -4.05
C VAL A 210 23.05 7.11 -5.22
N GLY A 211 21.80 7.49 -5.16
CA GLY A 211 21.14 8.39 -6.13
C GLY A 211 19.73 7.96 -6.49
N LEU A 212 18.98 8.88 -7.05
CA LEU A 212 17.61 8.67 -7.52
C LEU A 212 17.57 7.90 -8.84
N CYS A 213 16.60 7.01 -8.98
CA CYS A 213 16.23 6.46 -10.28
C CYS A 213 15.44 7.48 -11.12
N GLU A 214 15.19 7.15 -12.37
CA GLU A 214 14.29 7.92 -13.22
C GLU A 214 12.85 7.61 -12.83
N PRO A 215 12.02 8.62 -12.52
CA PRO A 215 10.65 8.40 -12.04
C PRO A 215 9.69 8.21 -13.22
N ILE A 216 9.63 7.00 -13.76
CA ILE A 216 8.78 6.66 -14.91
C ILE A 216 7.49 6.01 -14.39
N PRO A 217 6.30 6.64 -14.57
CA PRO A 217 5.03 6.03 -14.20
C PRO A 217 4.70 4.89 -15.16
N LEU A 218 4.30 3.74 -14.62
CA LEU A 218 3.89 2.55 -15.38
C LEU A 218 2.40 2.63 -15.72
N LYS A 219 2.04 3.53 -16.63
CA LYS A 219 0.64 3.91 -16.93
C LYS A 219 -0.23 2.77 -17.42
N GLU A 220 0.33 1.85 -18.19
CA GLU A 220 -0.40 0.68 -18.71
C GLU A 220 -0.79 -0.33 -17.60
N MET A 221 -0.22 -0.19 -16.40
CA MET A 221 -0.64 -0.94 -15.21
C MET A 221 -1.92 -0.41 -14.56
N GLY A 222 -2.51 0.64 -15.15
CA GLY A 222 -3.72 1.29 -14.69
C GLY A 222 -3.46 2.51 -13.78
N ARG A 223 -4.52 3.32 -13.64
CA ARG A 223 -4.55 4.44 -12.69
C ARG A 223 -5.70 4.23 -11.71
N PHE A 224 -5.36 3.87 -10.51
CA PHE A 224 -6.29 3.62 -9.39
C PHE A 224 -5.54 3.72 -8.05
N ASN A 225 -6.22 3.48 -6.95
CA ASN A 225 -5.60 3.46 -5.61
C ASN A 225 -4.76 2.18 -5.46
N HIS A 226 -3.54 2.21 -6.04
CA HIS A 226 -2.65 1.06 -5.96
C HIS A 226 -2.19 0.82 -4.53
N GLU A 227 -2.19 -0.46 -4.13
CA GLU A 227 -1.69 -0.85 -2.81
C GLU A 227 -0.45 -1.74 -2.93
N ALA A 228 -0.59 -2.96 -3.38
CA ALA A 228 0.52 -3.89 -3.47
C ALA A 228 0.54 -4.62 -4.82
N VAL A 229 1.70 -5.22 -5.10
CA VAL A 229 1.88 -6.08 -6.27
C VAL A 229 2.60 -7.38 -5.91
N ALA A 230 2.35 -8.42 -6.69
CA ALA A 230 3.14 -9.64 -6.69
C ALA A 230 3.50 -10.02 -8.12
N VAL A 231 4.75 -10.41 -8.36
CA VAL A 231 5.23 -10.81 -9.68
C VAL A 231 5.44 -12.31 -9.70
N ASP A 232 4.81 -13.00 -10.62
CA ASP A 232 5.12 -14.40 -10.88
C ASP A 232 6.46 -14.51 -11.60
N PRO A 233 7.47 -15.15 -11.01
CA PRO A 233 8.80 -15.24 -11.60
C PRO A 233 8.87 -16.08 -12.88
N ALA A 234 7.88 -16.93 -13.12
CA ALA A 234 7.87 -17.81 -14.30
C ALA A 234 7.33 -17.08 -15.53
N SER A 235 6.28 -16.29 -15.38
CA SER A 235 5.61 -15.56 -16.49
C SER A 235 6.01 -14.09 -16.59
N GLY A 236 6.46 -13.48 -15.48
CA GLY A 236 6.67 -12.04 -15.37
C GLY A 236 5.35 -11.25 -15.23
N ILE A 237 4.21 -11.92 -15.12
CA ILE A 237 2.91 -11.29 -14.89
C ILE A 237 2.89 -10.62 -13.51
N VAL A 238 2.36 -9.41 -13.46
CA VAL A 238 2.24 -8.62 -12.24
C VAL A 238 0.79 -8.60 -11.78
N TYR A 239 0.51 -9.09 -10.58
CA TYR A 239 -0.80 -9.01 -9.93
C TYR A 239 -0.84 -7.80 -9.02
N GLN A 240 -2.02 -7.19 -8.83
CA GLN A 240 -2.15 -5.92 -8.13
C GLN A 240 -3.42 -5.90 -7.27
N THR A 241 -3.32 -5.28 -6.11
CA THR A 241 -4.46 -4.93 -5.24
C THR A 241 -4.84 -3.45 -5.40
N GLU A 242 -6.10 -3.14 -5.13
CA GLU A 242 -6.65 -1.79 -5.07
C GLU A 242 -7.29 -1.56 -3.69
N ASP A 243 -6.82 -0.56 -2.92
CA ASP A 243 -7.43 -0.22 -1.64
C ASP A 243 -8.65 0.68 -1.84
N ARG A 244 -9.76 0.01 -2.04
CA ARG A 244 -11.12 0.56 -2.03
C ARG A 244 -12.08 -0.47 -1.47
N ASP A 245 -13.14 -0.01 -0.80
CA ASP A 245 -14.20 -0.88 -0.27
C ASP A 245 -14.85 -1.78 -1.34
N ASP A 246 -14.68 -1.44 -2.60
CA ASP A 246 -15.15 -2.11 -3.79
C ASP A 246 -14.03 -2.33 -4.82
N GLY A 247 -12.78 -2.50 -4.33
CA GLY A 247 -11.58 -2.63 -5.13
C GLY A 247 -11.53 -3.87 -6.00
N LEU A 248 -10.67 -3.86 -7.00
CA LEU A 248 -10.40 -4.99 -7.88
C LEU A 248 -9.13 -5.74 -7.46
N ILE A 249 -9.03 -6.97 -7.94
CA ILE A 249 -7.76 -7.64 -8.13
C ILE A 249 -7.50 -7.64 -9.64
N THR A 250 -6.36 -7.11 -10.04
CA THR A 250 -5.96 -7.02 -11.43
C THR A 250 -4.67 -7.78 -11.70
N ARG A 251 -4.42 -8.11 -12.98
CA ARG A 251 -3.11 -8.55 -13.44
C ARG A 251 -2.68 -7.74 -14.64
N TYR A 252 -1.39 -7.48 -14.73
CA TYR A 252 -0.75 -6.85 -15.87
C TYR A 252 0.14 -7.86 -16.57
N ILE A 253 -0.14 -8.12 -17.84
CA ILE A 253 0.66 -8.99 -18.71
C ILE A 253 1.61 -8.10 -19.51
N PRO A 254 2.91 -8.03 -19.14
CA PRO A 254 3.84 -7.16 -19.84
C PRO A 254 4.13 -7.68 -21.26
N ASN A 255 4.28 -6.77 -22.22
CA ASN A 255 4.73 -7.11 -23.57
C ASN A 255 6.12 -7.75 -23.57
N GLU A 256 6.96 -7.32 -22.61
CA GLU A 256 8.32 -7.82 -22.42
C GLU A 256 8.51 -8.09 -20.91
N PRO A 257 8.55 -9.37 -20.47
CA PRO A 257 8.87 -9.68 -19.08
C PRO A 257 10.21 -9.07 -18.64
N GLY A 258 10.22 -8.38 -17.51
CA GLY A 258 11.39 -7.64 -17.02
C GLY A 258 11.56 -6.23 -17.60
N ASN A 259 10.68 -5.78 -18.46
CA ASN A 259 10.66 -4.42 -19.02
C ASN A 259 9.23 -3.85 -18.99
N LEU A 260 8.74 -3.55 -17.79
CA LEU A 260 7.35 -3.15 -17.56
C LEU A 260 6.94 -1.88 -18.31
N LYS A 261 7.89 -0.99 -18.57
CA LYS A 261 7.68 0.25 -19.34
C LYS A 261 7.47 0.04 -20.84
N ALA A 262 7.69 -1.17 -21.36
CA ALA A 262 7.40 -1.51 -22.75
C ALA A 262 5.91 -1.68 -23.04
N GLY A 263 5.04 -1.45 -22.02
CA GLY A 263 3.60 -1.62 -22.13
C GLY A 263 3.15 -3.05 -21.90
N GLY A 264 1.85 -3.27 -21.94
CA GLY A 264 1.22 -4.55 -21.70
C GLY A 264 -0.30 -4.47 -21.68
N VAL A 265 -0.94 -5.49 -21.13
CA VAL A 265 -2.40 -5.59 -21.05
C VAL A 265 -2.82 -5.72 -19.58
N LEU A 266 -3.69 -4.82 -19.14
CA LEU A 266 -4.30 -4.87 -17.81
C LEU A 266 -5.60 -5.66 -17.86
N GLN A 267 -5.80 -6.58 -16.92
CA GLN A 267 -6.99 -7.41 -16.83
C GLN A 267 -7.52 -7.44 -15.39
N ALA A 268 -8.84 -7.55 -15.21
CA ALA A 268 -9.50 -7.72 -13.92
C ALA A 268 -9.92 -9.18 -13.69
N LEU A 269 -9.83 -9.62 -12.45
CA LEU A 269 -10.26 -10.94 -12.01
C LEU A 269 -11.78 -11.10 -12.09
N VAL A 270 -12.24 -12.19 -12.69
CA VAL A 270 -13.64 -12.56 -12.79
C VAL A 270 -13.82 -13.98 -12.25
N ILE A 271 -14.78 -14.20 -11.35
CA ILE A 271 -15.15 -15.54 -10.91
C ILE A 271 -16.07 -16.17 -11.96
N LYS A 272 -15.64 -17.26 -12.60
CA LYS A 272 -16.35 -17.86 -13.74
C LYS A 272 -17.80 -18.28 -13.38
N SER A 273 -17.99 -18.83 -12.20
CA SER A 273 -19.30 -19.31 -11.74
C SER A 273 -20.27 -18.19 -11.38
N LYS A 274 -19.76 -16.94 -11.14
CA LYS A 274 -20.56 -15.81 -10.70
C LYS A 274 -19.96 -14.48 -11.14
N LYS A 275 -20.45 -13.94 -12.25
CA LYS A 275 -20.07 -12.60 -12.71
C LYS A 275 -20.49 -11.53 -11.71
N SER A 276 -19.71 -10.43 -11.65
CA SER A 276 -19.90 -9.33 -10.69
C SER A 276 -20.02 -9.84 -9.25
N CYS A 277 -19.16 -10.82 -8.90
CA CYS A 277 -19.18 -11.44 -7.60
C CYS A 277 -18.72 -10.45 -6.52
N ASP A 278 -19.50 -10.34 -5.46
CA ASP A 278 -19.11 -9.63 -4.25
C ASP A 278 -18.44 -10.62 -3.28
N THR A 279 -17.13 -10.54 -3.12
CA THR A 279 -16.34 -11.46 -2.30
C THR A 279 -16.20 -10.99 -0.84
N ARG A 280 -16.70 -9.81 -0.51
CA ARG A 280 -16.46 -9.15 0.77
C ARG A 280 -17.04 -9.86 1.99
N ASN A 281 -18.02 -10.73 1.80
CA ASN A 281 -18.78 -11.42 2.86
C ASN A 281 -19.43 -10.48 3.90
N TRP A 282 -19.61 -9.20 3.59
CA TRP A 282 -20.22 -8.25 4.49
C TRP A 282 -21.69 -8.62 4.80
N PRO A 283 -22.17 -8.36 6.03
CA PRO A 283 -23.55 -8.74 6.43
C PRO A 283 -24.66 -8.13 5.57
N ASP A 284 -24.40 -6.95 5.03
CA ASP A 284 -25.37 -6.10 4.31
C ASP A 284 -25.34 -6.26 2.78
N THR A 285 -24.50 -7.13 2.24
CA THR A 285 -24.43 -7.33 0.77
C THR A 285 -25.62 -8.08 0.20
N GLY A 286 -26.35 -8.81 1.01
CA GLY A 286 -27.52 -9.62 0.58
C GLY A 286 -27.17 -10.82 -0.30
N GLU A 287 -25.91 -11.04 -0.61
CA GLU A 287 -25.39 -12.13 -1.43
C GLU A 287 -25.00 -13.36 -0.60
N GLY A 288 -24.90 -14.51 -1.26
CA GLY A 288 -24.31 -15.72 -0.67
C GLY A 288 -22.84 -15.48 -0.31
N LYS A 289 -22.40 -16.03 0.81
CA LYS A 289 -21.00 -15.90 1.26
C LYS A 289 -20.05 -16.74 0.43
N ILE A 290 -18.85 -16.23 0.20
CA ILE A 290 -17.73 -17.02 -0.31
C ILE A 290 -17.23 -17.90 0.84
N PRO A 291 -17.26 -19.23 0.70
CA PRO A 291 -16.81 -20.12 1.75
C PRO A 291 -15.27 -20.16 1.85
N VAL A 292 -14.78 -20.35 3.07
CA VAL A 292 -13.34 -20.55 3.31
C VAL A 292 -12.92 -21.93 2.76
N GLY A 293 -11.79 -21.96 2.06
CA GLY A 293 -11.15 -23.17 1.56
C GLY A 293 -11.72 -23.72 0.23
N GLU A 294 -12.77 -23.13 -0.33
CA GLU A 294 -13.33 -23.55 -1.62
C GLU A 294 -12.64 -22.83 -2.78
N PRO A 295 -11.98 -23.55 -3.72
CA PRO A 295 -11.37 -22.94 -4.89
C PRO A 295 -12.43 -22.57 -5.93
N LEU A 296 -12.39 -21.32 -6.39
CA LEU A 296 -13.28 -20.78 -7.42
C LEU A 296 -12.49 -20.55 -8.69
N GLU A 297 -12.91 -21.11 -9.81
CA GLU A 297 -12.28 -20.89 -11.11
C GLU A 297 -12.36 -19.43 -11.52
N VAL A 298 -11.23 -18.91 -12.03
CA VAL A 298 -11.05 -17.53 -12.46
C VAL A 298 -10.97 -17.45 -13.98
N GLU A 299 -11.46 -16.38 -14.53
CA GLU A 299 -11.10 -15.87 -15.87
C GLU A 299 -10.69 -14.41 -15.73
N TRP A 300 -10.02 -13.88 -16.73
CA TRP A 300 -9.50 -12.53 -16.71
C TRP A 300 -10.14 -11.69 -17.83
N MET A 301 -10.62 -10.52 -17.48
CA MET A 301 -11.28 -9.58 -18.38
C MET A 301 -10.34 -8.43 -18.69
N THR A 302 -10.03 -8.19 -19.97
CA THR A 302 -9.24 -7.04 -20.39
C THR A 302 -9.95 -5.75 -20.05
N LEU A 303 -9.20 -4.79 -19.49
CA LEU A 303 -9.66 -3.46 -19.16
C LEU A 303 -9.23 -2.48 -20.25
N GLU A 304 -10.15 -1.62 -20.64
CA GLU A 304 -9.91 -0.51 -21.56
C GLU A 304 -9.79 0.80 -20.76
N ASP A 305 -9.26 1.85 -21.39
CA ASP A 305 -9.13 3.19 -20.78
C ASP A 305 -8.50 3.17 -19.38
N VAL A 306 -7.40 2.42 -19.24
CA VAL A 306 -6.78 2.10 -17.95
C VAL A 306 -6.25 3.32 -17.19
N ASP A 307 -6.04 4.47 -17.86
CA ASP A 307 -5.69 5.74 -17.22
C ASP A 307 -6.84 6.35 -16.39
N SER A 308 -8.08 5.93 -16.67
CA SER A 308 -9.29 6.17 -15.87
C SER A 308 -9.35 7.56 -15.19
N PRO A 309 -9.43 8.65 -15.94
CA PRO A 309 -9.29 10.01 -15.39
C PRO A 309 -10.34 10.37 -14.33
N ASP A 310 -11.45 9.65 -14.30
CA ASP A 310 -12.56 9.85 -13.38
C ASP A 310 -12.60 8.82 -12.22
N ASP A 311 -11.55 8.02 -12.04
CA ASP A 311 -11.47 6.95 -11.01
C ASP A 311 -12.65 5.96 -11.09
N LYS A 312 -13.01 5.50 -12.31
CA LYS A 312 -14.17 4.63 -12.56
C LYS A 312 -13.81 3.18 -12.92
N LEU A 313 -12.53 2.87 -13.07
CA LEU A 313 -12.08 1.58 -13.59
C LEU A 313 -12.74 0.42 -12.85
N ARG A 314 -12.70 0.42 -11.50
CA ARG A 314 -13.30 -0.63 -10.66
C ARG A 314 -14.81 -0.72 -10.80
N THR A 315 -15.50 0.42 -10.84
CA THR A 315 -16.97 0.42 -10.89
C THR A 315 -17.50 -0.06 -12.25
N ASP A 316 -16.81 0.28 -13.31
CA ASP A 316 -17.20 -0.11 -14.67
C ASP A 316 -16.81 -1.57 -14.94
N ALA A 317 -15.65 -2.02 -14.49
CA ALA A 317 -15.24 -3.42 -14.55
C ALA A 317 -16.20 -4.33 -13.75
N PHE A 318 -16.61 -3.94 -12.54
CA PHE A 318 -17.58 -4.69 -11.76
C PHE A 318 -18.93 -4.83 -12.49
N LYS A 319 -19.44 -3.76 -13.10
CA LYS A 319 -20.65 -3.83 -13.92
C LYS A 319 -20.50 -4.76 -15.13
N ALA A 320 -19.30 -4.85 -15.68
CA ALA A 320 -18.97 -5.72 -16.81
C ALA A 320 -18.72 -7.18 -16.41
N GLY A 321 -18.60 -7.50 -15.12
CA GLY A 321 -18.47 -8.87 -14.64
C GLY A 321 -17.29 -9.15 -13.71
N ALA A 322 -16.38 -8.21 -13.48
CA ALA A 322 -15.26 -8.38 -12.56
C ALA A 322 -15.74 -8.65 -11.12
N ALA A 323 -14.96 -9.37 -10.35
CA ALA A 323 -15.19 -9.52 -8.91
C ALA A 323 -14.70 -8.28 -8.15
N ARG A 324 -15.34 -7.96 -7.02
CA ARG A 324 -14.88 -6.90 -6.12
C ARG A 324 -14.48 -7.45 -4.76
N PHE A 325 -13.50 -6.79 -4.16
CA PHE A 325 -12.87 -7.18 -2.91
C PHE A 325 -12.93 -6.01 -1.91
N ALA A 326 -12.75 -6.33 -0.62
CA ALA A 326 -12.89 -5.37 0.47
C ALA A 326 -11.54 -4.78 0.85
N ARG A 327 -11.15 -3.64 0.27
CA ARG A 327 -9.88 -2.99 0.55
C ARG A 327 -8.72 -3.99 0.38
N GLY A 328 -8.31 -4.17 -0.87
CA GLY A 328 -7.15 -5.02 -1.19
C GLY A 328 -5.86 -4.34 -0.74
N GLU A 329 -5.15 -4.97 0.16
CA GLU A 329 -3.92 -4.51 0.79
C GLU A 329 -2.71 -5.31 0.31
N GLY A 330 -1.78 -5.69 1.22
CA GLY A 330 -0.57 -6.43 0.91
C GLY A 330 -0.78 -7.64 0.01
N MET A 331 0.16 -7.84 -0.92
CA MET A 331 0.16 -8.96 -1.86
C MET A 331 1.57 -9.51 -2.00
N TRP A 332 1.71 -10.84 -2.09
CA TRP A 332 3.03 -11.47 -2.20
C TRP A 332 2.98 -12.79 -2.97
N TYR A 333 4.03 -13.01 -3.79
CA TYR A 333 4.25 -14.30 -4.43
C TYR A 333 5.06 -15.22 -3.51
N GLY A 334 4.57 -16.42 -3.27
CA GLY A 334 5.27 -17.46 -2.53
C GLY A 334 4.60 -18.82 -2.72
N ASN A 335 5.31 -19.89 -2.52
CA ASN A 335 4.79 -21.25 -2.68
C ASN A 335 4.11 -21.50 -4.04
N SER A 336 4.59 -20.85 -5.11
CA SER A 336 4.01 -20.86 -6.46
C SER A 336 2.55 -20.35 -6.51
N GLN A 337 2.19 -19.43 -5.63
CA GLN A 337 0.87 -18.83 -5.49
C GLN A 337 1.00 -17.34 -5.15
N ILE A 338 -0.10 -16.61 -5.28
CA ILE A 338 -0.21 -15.21 -4.89
C ILE A 338 -1.15 -15.12 -3.70
N TYR A 339 -0.65 -14.64 -2.56
CA TYR A 339 -1.45 -14.32 -1.38
C TYR A 339 -1.76 -12.84 -1.36
N PHE A 340 -2.97 -12.46 -0.94
CA PHE A 340 -3.33 -11.06 -0.77
C PHE A 340 -4.32 -10.87 0.39
N ALA A 341 -4.17 -9.75 1.07
CA ALA A 341 -5.06 -9.33 2.15
C ALA A 341 -6.22 -8.50 1.61
N CYS A 342 -7.38 -8.62 2.27
CA CYS A 342 -8.55 -7.76 2.10
C CYS A 342 -8.95 -7.26 3.49
N THR A 343 -8.42 -6.12 3.89
CA THR A 343 -8.33 -5.69 5.29
C THR A 343 -9.67 -5.49 5.98
N SER A 344 -10.71 -5.07 5.25
CA SER A 344 -12.07 -4.89 5.79
C SER A 344 -13.06 -5.98 5.39
N GLY A 345 -12.57 -7.11 4.87
CA GLY A 345 -13.42 -8.24 4.49
C GLY A 345 -13.94 -9.05 5.67
N GLY A 346 -14.90 -9.95 5.37
CA GLY A 346 -15.52 -10.83 6.34
C GLY A 346 -16.76 -10.26 7.04
N ILE A 347 -17.48 -11.12 7.75
CA ILE A 347 -18.71 -10.74 8.46
C ILE A 347 -18.41 -9.69 9.55
N ALA A 348 -17.28 -9.85 10.25
CA ALA A 348 -16.82 -8.91 11.27
C ALA A 348 -16.13 -7.66 10.70
N LYS A 349 -15.90 -7.60 9.39
CA LYS A 349 -15.12 -6.55 8.69
C LYS A 349 -13.72 -6.39 9.29
N SER A 350 -13.09 -7.47 9.70
CA SER A 350 -11.79 -7.48 10.40
C SER A 350 -10.65 -8.06 9.58
N GLY A 351 -10.94 -8.61 8.41
CA GLY A 351 -9.96 -9.09 7.45
C GLY A 351 -10.28 -10.43 6.82
N GLN A 352 -9.87 -10.56 5.58
CA GLN A 352 -9.83 -11.80 4.80
C GLN A 352 -8.44 -11.95 4.19
N ILE A 353 -7.96 -13.18 4.06
CA ILE A 353 -6.79 -13.49 3.24
C ILE A 353 -7.24 -14.41 2.12
N PHE A 354 -6.87 -14.05 0.90
CA PHE A 354 -7.11 -14.86 -0.29
C PHE A 354 -5.80 -15.43 -0.82
N VAL A 355 -5.91 -16.53 -1.54
CA VAL A 355 -4.83 -17.10 -2.33
C VAL A 355 -5.30 -17.29 -3.77
N TYR A 356 -4.54 -16.76 -4.72
CA TYR A 356 -4.70 -17.04 -6.14
C TYR A 356 -3.64 -18.04 -6.59
N ARG A 357 -4.09 -19.13 -7.19
CA ARG A 357 -3.24 -20.13 -7.82
C ARG A 357 -3.31 -19.94 -9.34
N PRO A 358 -2.23 -19.46 -9.97
CA PRO A 358 -2.22 -19.24 -11.41
C PRO A 358 -2.45 -20.55 -12.20
N SER A 359 -3.00 -20.41 -13.40
CA SER A 359 -3.02 -21.45 -14.39
C SER A 359 -1.57 -21.84 -14.78
N ARG A 360 -1.36 -23.07 -15.20
CA ARG A 360 -0.09 -23.45 -15.84
C ARG A 360 0.13 -22.76 -17.17
N ALA A 361 -0.96 -22.34 -17.82
CA ALA A 361 -0.97 -21.60 -19.08
C ALA A 361 -1.30 -20.11 -18.87
N GLU A 362 -0.99 -19.57 -17.70
CA GLU A 362 -1.33 -18.22 -17.29
C GLU A 362 -0.93 -17.17 -18.33
N GLY A 363 -1.90 -16.33 -18.73
CA GLY A 363 -1.70 -15.27 -19.71
C GLY A 363 -1.63 -15.73 -21.17
N THR A 364 -1.86 -17.01 -21.47
CA THR A 364 -1.88 -17.55 -22.83
C THR A 364 -3.30 -17.88 -23.31
N GLU A 365 -3.46 -18.19 -24.61
CA GLU A 365 -4.75 -18.63 -25.18
C GLU A 365 -5.25 -19.96 -24.59
N ASP A 366 -4.36 -20.76 -24.03
CA ASP A 366 -4.70 -22.05 -23.44
C ASP A 366 -5.19 -21.98 -21.99
N GLU A 367 -5.08 -20.80 -21.36
CA GLU A 367 -5.50 -20.57 -19.96
C GLU A 367 -6.96 -20.97 -19.69
N ALA A 368 -7.84 -20.71 -20.65
CA ALA A 368 -9.25 -21.07 -20.52
C ALA A 368 -9.53 -22.57 -20.39
N LYS A 369 -8.58 -23.44 -20.80
CA LYS A 369 -8.67 -24.90 -20.72
C LYS A 369 -8.30 -25.44 -19.34
N GLU A 370 -7.41 -24.75 -18.63
CA GLU A 370 -6.96 -25.07 -17.28
C GLU A 370 -6.91 -23.76 -16.45
N PRO A 371 -8.05 -23.20 -16.05
CA PRO A 371 -8.12 -21.89 -15.40
C PRO A 371 -7.42 -21.87 -14.05
N GLY A 372 -6.88 -20.72 -13.68
CA GLY A 372 -6.43 -20.45 -12.33
C GLY A 372 -7.62 -20.45 -11.34
N THR A 373 -7.31 -20.47 -10.05
CA THR A 373 -8.34 -20.47 -9.00
C THR A 373 -8.03 -19.44 -7.92
N VAL A 374 -9.07 -18.77 -7.42
CA VAL A 374 -9.01 -17.95 -6.21
C VAL A 374 -9.71 -18.66 -5.08
N THR A 375 -9.10 -18.66 -3.90
CA THR A 375 -9.66 -19.28 -2.70
C THR A 375 -9.65 -18.27 -1.55
N LEU A 376 -10.76 -18.14 -0.84
CA LEU A 376 -10.75 -17.46 0.46
C LEU A 376 -10.01 -18.39 1.44
N TYR A 377 -8.77 -18.00 1.74
CA TYR A 377 -7.86 -18.83 2.53
C TYR A 377 -8.14 -18.72 4.03
N LEU A 378 -8.51 -17.51 4.48
CA LEU A 378 -8.74 -17.21 5.88
C LEU A 378 -9.79 -16.10 6.06
N GLU A 379 -10.73 -16.31 6.98
CA GLU A 379 -11.71 -15.31 7.45
C GLU A 379 -12.08 -15.64 8.90
N PRO A 380 -11.28 -15.25 9.90
CA PRO A 380 -11.50 -15.67 11.29
C PRO A 380 -12.72 -15.01 11.92
N ASN A 381 -13.12 -13.81 11.49
CA ASN A 381 -14.20 -13.02 12.09
C ASN A 381 -14.00 -12.76 13.61
N ASP A 382 -12.76 -12.78 14.05
CA ASP A 382 -12.32 -12.60 15.44
C ASP A 382 -11.10 -11.68 15.45
N THR A 383 -11.25 -10.44 15.94
CA THR A 383 -10.20 -9.43 16.02
C THR A 383 -9.06 -9.80 16.96
N SER A 384 -9.23 -10.80 17.82
CA SER A 384 -8.11 -11.31 18.64
C SER A 384 -7.14 -12.18 17.83
N LEU A 385 -7.59 -12.74 16.73
CA LEU A 385 -6.81 -13.56 15.80
C LEU A 385 -6.26 -12.76 14.64
N LEU A 386 -7.08 -11.86 14.05
CA LEU A 386 -6.70 -10.99 12.93
C LEU A 386 -7.53 -9.71 12.98
N GLU A 387 -6.86 -8.56 13.08
CA GLU A 387 -7.49 -7.24 13.01
C GLU A 387 -6.80 -6.39 11.94
N TYR A 388 -7.48 -6.21 10.80
CA TYR A 388 -6.99 -5.41 9.66
C TYR A 388 -5.59 -5.84 9.20
N GLY A 389 -5.49 -7.07 8.67
CA GLY A 389 -4.26 -7.54 8.04
C GLY A 389 -3.92 -6.65 6.85
N ASP A 390 -2.69 -6.13 6.87
CA ASP A 390 -2.17 -5.16 5.91
C ASP A 390 -1.06 -5.81 5.07
N ASN A 391 0.19 -5.38 5.20
CA ASN A 391 1.29 -5.93 4.41
C ASN A 391 1.57 -7.39 4.79
N LEU A 392 1.86 -8.20 3.80
CA LEU A 392 2.19 -9.61 3.99
C LEU A 392 3.40 -10.06 3.17
N THR A 393 4.01 -11.15 3.61
CA THR A 393 5.09 -11.85 2.93
C THR A 393 4.94 -13.35 3.15
N VAL A 394 5.72 -14.16 2.44
CA VAL A 394 5.86 -15.59 2.70
C VAL A 394 7.20 -15.86 3.36
N ALA A 395 7.16 -16.44 4.53
CA ALA A 395 8.36 -16.79 5.30
C ALA A 395 9.19 -17.88 4.63
N PRO A 396 10.51 -17.98 4.92
CA PRO A 396 11.36 -19.01 4.34
C PRO A 396 10.92 -20.45 4.64
N TRP A 397 10.08 -20.66 5.65
CA TRP A 397 9.50 -21.97 6.00
C TRP A 397 8.10 -22.21 5.43
N GLY A 398 7.55 -21.27 4.64
CA GLY A 398 6.35 -21.42 3.86
C GLY A 398 5.08 -20.81 4.44
N ASP A 399 5.09 -20.32 5.68
CA ASP A 399 3.96 -19.64 6.29
C ASP A 399 3.77 -18.24 5.70
N VAL A 400 2.52 -17.78 5.63
CA VAL A 400 2.24 -16.37 5.37
C VAL A 400 2.48 -15.59 6.66
N VAL A 401 3.25 -14.52 6.57
CA VAL A 401 3.51 -13.60 7.69
C VAL A 401 2.97 -12.23 7.31
N LEU A 402 2.17 -11.64 8.18
CA LEU A 402 1.55 -10.34 7.94
C LEU A 402 1.66 -9.41 9.15
N SER A 403 1.59 -8.13 8.89
CA SER A 403 1.42 -7.05 9.87
C SER A 403 -0.02 -6.59 9.92
N GLU A 404 -0.43 -6.05 11.07
CA GLU A 404 -1.78 -5.53 11.30
C GLU A 404 -1.79 -4.00 11.37
N ASP A 405 -2.87 -3.37 10.86
CA ASP A 405 -3.22 -1.96 11.04
C ASP A 405 -4.49 -1.82 11.89
N GLY A 406 -4.54 -2.50 13.02
CA GLY A 406 -5.66 -2.48 13.94
C GLY A 406 -5.74 -1.19 14.79
N ALA A 407 -6.85 -1.04 15.50
CA ALA A 407 -7.11 0.15 16.29
C ALA A 407 -6.37 0.20 17.63
N LYS A 408 -5.78 -0.90 18.08
CA LYS A 408 -5.18 -1.04 19.43
C LYS A 408 -3.74 -1.55 19.36
N GLU A 409 -3.49 -2.73 19.93
CA GLU A 409 -2.21 -3.39 19.90
C GLU A 409 -1.96 -3.96 18.49
N GLN A 410 -0.78 -3.74 17.97
CA GLN A 410 -0.38 -4.19 16.64
C GLN A 410 0.46 -5.46 16.73
N TYR A 411 0.21 -6.40 15.84
CA TYR A 411 0.88 -7.69 15.83
C TYR A 411 1.50 -8.00 14.47
N ILE A 412 2.52 -8.84 14.50
CA ILE A 412 2.94 -9.63 13.35
C ILE A 412 2.35 -11.03 13.58
N ARG A 413 1.54 -11.47 12.62
CA ARG A 413 0.89 -12.79 12.64
C ARG A 413 1.56 -13.73 11.65
N GLY A 414 1.61 -15.00 12.01
CA GLY A 414 1.92 -16.08 11.09
C GLY A 414 0.68 -16.91 10.80
N ILE A 415 0.57 -17.39 9.57
CA ILE A 415 -0.53 -18.27 9.12
C ILE A 415 0.11 -19.50 8.48
N THR A 416 -0.11 -20.66 9.09
CA THR A 416 0.39 -21.94 8.57
C THR A 416 -0.31 -22.32 7.27
N PRO A 417 0.25 -23.22 6.43
CA PRO A 417 -0.42 -23.71 5.23
C PRO A 417 -1.81 -24.34 5.47
N ASN A 418 -2.12 -24.72 6.70
CA ASN A 418 -3.42 -25.25 7.10
C ASN A 418 -4.40 -24.16 7.59
N GLY A 419 -4.00 -22.88 7.59
CA GLY A 419 -4.84 -21.76 8.02
C GLY A 419 -4.84 -21.52 9.53
N GLU A 420 -3.92 -22.10 10.29
CA GLU A 420 -3.76 -21.82 11.73
C GLU A 420 -3.01 -20.52 11.93
N ILE A 421 -3.53 -19.63 12.80
CA ILE A 421 -2.95 -18.32 13.08
C ILE A 421 -2.16 -18.38 14.37
N TYR A 422 -0.96 -17.82 14.35
CA TYR A 422 -0.14 -17.63 15.54
C TYR A 422 0.46 -16.21 15.61
N THR A 423 0.76 -15.76 16.81
CA THR A 423 1.43 -14.46 17.01
C THR A 423 2.93 -14.63 16.98
N LEU A 424 3.58 -13.91 16.08
CA LEU A 424 5.04 -13.88 15.90
C LEU A 424 5.69 -12.81 16.76
N ALA A 425 5.10 -11.60 16.73
CA ALA A 425 5.55 -10.47 17.53
C ALA A 425 4.37 -9.53 17.85
N ARG A 426 4.55 -8.69 18.87
CA ARG A 426 3.66 -7.59 19.23
C ARG A 426 4.46 -6.30 19.35
N SER A 427 3.91 -5.22 18.83
CA SER A 427 4.50 -3.90 19.05
C SER A 427 4.44 -3.53 20.55
N ALA A 428 5.58 -3.13 21.09
CA ALA A 428 5.67 -2.57 22.44
C ALA A 428 5.60 -1.03 22.41
N TYR A 429 5.44 -0.41 21.25
CA TYR A 429 5.28 1.02 21.10
C TYR A 429 3.92 1.45 21.66
N LEU A 430 3.92 2.47 22.52
CA LEU A 430 2.71 2.91 23.24
C LEU A 430 1.84 3.87 22.43
N GLY A 431 2.30 4.33 21.25
CA GLY A 431 1.52 5.12 20.32
C GLY A 431 0.67 4.22 19.41
N ASN A 432 -0.50 4.69 19.01
CA ASN A 432 -1.27 4.02 17.97
C ASN A 432 -0.53 4.19 16.63
N SER A 433 0.07 3.12 16.17
CA SER A 433 0.75 3.07 14.88
C SER A 433 0.77 1.65 14.38
N GLU A 434 0.41 1.50 13.14
CA GLU A 434 0.51 0.25 12.42
C GLU A 434 1.95 -0.27 12.38
N MET A 435 2.08 -1.57 12.27
CA MET A 435 3.28 -2.24 11.81
C MET A 435 3.11 -2.56 10.33
N CYS A 436 4.09 -2.22 9.50
CA CYS A 436 4.02 -2.37 8.05
C CYS A 436 5.34 -2.82 7.43
N GLY A 437 5.32 -3.20 6.15
CA GLY A 437 6.51 -3.56 5.38
C GLY A 437 7.23 -4.82 5.84
N VAL A 438 6.52 -5.77 6.44
CA VAL A 438 7.11 -7.02 6.91
C VAL A 438 7.76 -7.80 5.77
N CYS A 439 9.07 -8.11 5.87
CA CYS A 439 9.79 -8.91 4.87
C CYS A 439 11.01 -9.62 5.46
N PHE A 440 11.39 -10.74 4.84
CA PHE A 440 12.59 -11.51 5.25
C PHE A 440 13.80 -11.18 4.38
N ALA A 441 14.97 -11.14 5.02
CA ALA A 441 16.23 -11.05 4.29
C ALA A 441 16.44 -12.30 3.42
N PRO A 442 16.88 -12.17 2.16
CA PRO A 442 17.31 -13.33 1.39
C PRO A 442 18.60 -13.93 2.02
N ASN A 443 18.60 -15.26 2.21
CA ASN A 443 19.74 -16.02 2.69
C ASN A 443 20.27 -15.62 4.09
N HIS A 444 19.47 -14.94 4.91
CA HIS A 444 19.84 -14.60 6.30
C HIS A 444 18.61 -14.61 7.21
N PRO A 445 18.70 -15.12 8.45
CA PRO A 445 17.58 -15.18 9.38
C PRO A 445 17.29 -13.80 10.02
N THR A 446 16.86 -12.85 9.21
CA THR A 446 16.45 -11.51 9.65
C THR A 446 15.09 -11.18 9.06
N LEU A 447 14.16 -10.79 9.91
CA LEU A 447 12.90 -10.17 9.55
C LEU A 447 13.03 -8.66 9.70
N PHE A 448 12.58 -7.91 8.71
CA PHE A 448 12.45 -6.47 8.79
C PHE A 448 10.99 -6.08 8.93
N VAL A 449 10.74 -4.99 9.67
CA VAL A 449 9.40 -4.42 9.84
C VAL A 449 9.51 -2.94 10.19
N ASN A 450 8.53 -2.16 9.78
CA ASN A 450 8.39 -0.76 10.13
C ASN A 450 7.35 -0.56 11.24
N ILE A 451 7.55 0.47 12.04
CA ILE A 451 6.52 1.13 12.86
C ILE A 451 6.33 2.49 12.21
N GLN A 452 5.21 2.69 11.50
CA GLN A 452 5.00 3.82 10.59
C GLN A 452 5.12 5.17 11.30
N LYS A 453 4.56 5.27 12.49
CA LYS A 453 4.67 6.44 13.39
C LYS A 453 5.28 6.00 14.72
N PRO A 454 6.45 6.45 15.08
CA PRO A 454 7.18 7.68 14.66
C PRO A 454 8.13 7.49 13.47
N GLY A 455 8.07 6.41 12.72
CA GLY A 455 8.93 6.15 11.58
C GLY A 455 10.22 5.43 11.97
N ILE A 456 10.08 4.16 12.35
CA ILE A 456 11.19 3.31 12.80
C ILE A 456 11.22 2.05 11.94
N THR A 457 12.41 1.65 11.49
CA THR A 457 12.60 0.32 10.88
C THR A 457 13.41 -0.56 11.82
N LEU A 458 12.93 -1.77 12.02
CA LEU A 458 13.53 -2.80 12.87
C LEU A 458 14.11 -3.92 12.03
N ALA A 459 15.25 -4.47 12.49
CA ALA A 459 15.77 -5.77 12.08
C ALA A 459 15.63 -6.74 13.26
N ILE A 460 14.86 -7.81 13.08
CA ILE A 460 14.58 -8.83 14.08
C ILE A 460 15.36 -10.09 13.71
N THR A 461 16.15 -10.61 14.64
CA THR A 461 16.94 -11.82 14.48
C THR A 461 16.62 -12.82 15.59
N GLY A 462 16.77 -14.10 15.29
CA GLY A 462 16.46 -15.15 16.26
C GLY A 462 16.50 -16.55 15.65
N PRO A 463 16.17 -17.56 16.45
CA PRO A 463 16.17 -18.96 16.03
C PRO A 463 14.90 -19.31 15.22
N TRP A 464 14.73 -18.71 14.03
CA TRP A 464 13.57 -18.91 13.15
C TRP A 464 13.32 -20.37 12.81
N GLU A 465 14.39 -21.20 12.77
CA GLU A 465 14.28 -22.64 12.53
C GLU A 465 13.48 -23.39 13.60
N THR A 466 13.25 -22.77 14.74
CA THR A 466 12.40 -23.38 15.79
C THR A 466 10.91 -23.30 15.44
N LEU A 467 10.51 -22.36 14.59
CA LEU A 467 9.13 -22.20 14.13
C LEU A 467 8.72 -23.24 13.09
N THR A 468 9.69 -23.88 12.44
CA THR A 468 9.43 -24.90 11.41
C THR A 468 9.04 -26.28 12.01
N LYS A 469 9.01 -26.40 13.33
CA LYS A 469 8.82 -27.68 14.06
C LYS A 469 7.46 -27.78 14.77
N VAL A 470 6.57 -26.82 14.52
CA VAL A 470 5.21 -26.82 15.10
C VAL A 470 4.21 -27.44 14.15
#